data_f7d961faf6ce15746121066af7a66745
#
_entry.id   f7d961faf6ce15746121066af7a66745
#
_cell.length_a   1.000
_cell.length_b   1.000
_cell.length_c   1.000
_cell.angle_alpha   90.00
_cell.angle_beta   90.00
_cell.angle_gamma   90.00
#
_symmetry.space_group_name_H-M   'P 1'
#
loop_
_entity.id
_entity.type
_entity.pdbx_description
1 polymer ?
#
loop_
_entity_poly.entity_id
_entity_poly.type
_entity_poly.pdbx_seq_one_letter_code
_entity_poly.pdbx_strand_id
1 'polypeptide(L)'
;HEKLLVEYVSANPTGDLHCGHARGAAWGDALCRILSEAGFDVTREYYVNDAGNQIDMLAESMYSRYCELFGVEYPLPENGYHAQDIVEVAKKIKELDGDKWLNKDRSEWVEYFKDEGIEMKLDAIRKDLDLFRVHFDSWMHERFFYQDNAARINQCIESLKQNGLTYEKDGALWFQSTKFGDDKDRVLKKNTGLLTYLTPDIANHVYKFERGYDTLINLWGADHHSYVKSCLLYTSDA
;
A
#
# COMPACT_ATOMS: atom_id res chain seq x y z
N HIS A 1 4.87 -1.28 29.37
CA HIS A 1 3.58 -1.29 28.67
C HIS A 1 3.75 -2.12 27.40
N GLU A 2 2.76 -2.97 27.10
CA GLU A 2 2.69 -3.72 25.85
C GLU A 2 2.49 -2.73 24.69
N LYS A 3 3.27 -2.89 23.61
CA LYS A 3 3.22 -2.02 22.42
C LYS A 3 2.30 -2.60 21.39
N LEU A 4 1.26 -1.88 21.07
CA LEU A 4 0.26 -2.26 20.08
C LEU A 4 0.39 -1.41 18.82
N LEU A 5 0.32 -2.05 17.64
CA LEU A 5 0.13 -1.35 16.39
C LEU A 5 -1.27 -1.66 15.86
N VAL A 6 -2.05 -0.62 15.59
CA VAL A 6 -3.41 -0.74 15.06
C VAL A 6 -3.44 -0.13 13.67
N GLU A 7 -3.59 -0.97 12.64
CA GLU A 7 -3.76 -0.55 11.26
C GLU A 7 -5.25 -0.49 10.90
N TYR A 8 -5.70 0.63 10.36
CA TYR A 8 -7.08 0.81 9.93
C TYR A 8 -7.22 1.87 8.84
N VAL A 9 -8.35 1.92 8.17
CA VAL A 9 -8.66 2.70 6.96
C VAL A 9 -7.85 2.19 5.76
N SER A 10 -6.56 2.49 5.68
CA SER A 10 -5.60 2.04 4.65
C SER A 10 -6.20 2.05 3.22
N ALA A 11 -6.95 3.11 2.89
CA ALA A 11 -7.57 3.28 1.58
C ALA A 11 -6.51 3.54 0.50
N ASN A 12 -6.72 2.99 -0.70
CA ASN A 12 -5.81 3.24 -1.82
C ASN A 12 -5.78 4.72 -2.20
N PRO A 13 -4.59 5.32 -2.46
CA PRO A 13 -4.47 6.73 -2.83
C PRO A 13 -4.86 6.97 -4.30
N THR A 14 -5.88 6.28 -4.78
CA THR A 14 -6.40 6.39 -6.16
C THR A 14 -7.84 6.91 -6.22
N GLY A 15 -8.46 7.15 -5.07
CA GLY A 15 -9.82 7.65 -4.95
C GLY A 15 -10.07 8.39 -3.64
N ASP A 16 -11.25 9.00 -3.55
CA ASP A 16 -11.68 9.72 -2.35
C ASP A 16 -12.17 8.76 -1.26
N LEU A 17 -12.12 9.20 0.00
CA LEU A 17 -12.72 8.45 1.10
C LEU A 17 -14.25 8.40 0.95
N HIS A 18 -14.85 7.29 1.35
CA HIS A 18 -16.30 7.09 1.36
C HIS A 18 -16.78 6.59 2.72
N CYS A 19 -18.11 6.45 2.91
CA CYS A 19 -18.73 6.07 4.18
C CYS A 19 -18.16 4.76 4.78
N GLY A 20 -17.70 3.81 3.94
CA GLY A 20 -17.04 2.59 4.42
C GLY A 20 -15.74 2.89 5.14
N HIS A 21 -14.91 3.78 4.57
CA HIS A 21 -13.66 4.24 5.19
C HIS A 21 -13.93 5.04 6.47
N ALA A 22 -14.94 5.93 6.48
CA ALA A 22 -15.32 6.70 7.65
C ALA A 22 -15.76 5.78 8.83
N ARG A 23 -16.47 4.68 8.53
CA ARG A 23 -16.83 3.69 9.55
C ARG A 23 -15.58 3.00 10.12
N GLY A 24 -14.65 2.57 9.26
CA GLY A 24 -13.37 1.99 9.68
C GLY A 24 -12.54 2.96 10.52
N ALA A 25 -12.50 4.25 10.13
CA ALA A 25 -11.84 5.31 10.86
C ALA A 25 -12.43 5.51 12.26
N ALA A 26 -13.76 5.59 12.38
CA ALA A 26 -14.43 5.74 13.68
C ALA A 26 -14.18 4.55 14.61
N TRP A 27 -14.23 3.32 14.08
CA TRP A 27 -13.97 2.12 14.87
C TRP A 27 -12.51 2.03 15.30
N GLY A 28 -11.58 2.28 14.39
CA GLY A 28 -10.14 2.22 14.67
C GLY A 28 -9.72 3.25 15.72
N ASP A 29 -10.15 4.50 15.56
CA ASP A 29 -9.81 5.57 16.50
C ASP A 29 -10.42 5.31 17.88
N ALA A 30 -11.69 4.87 17.96
CA ALA A 30 -12.33 4.50 19.22
C ALA A 30 -11.59 3.35 19.93
N LEU A 31 -11.20 2.30 19.17
CA LEU A 31 -10.41 1.19 19.70
C LEU A 31 -9.07 1.67 20.25
N CYS A 32 -8.33 2.49 19.48
CA CYS A 32 -7.04 3.02 19.89
C CYS A 32 -7.16 3.85 21.18
N ARG A 33 -8.19 4.69 21.30
CA ARG A 33 -8.44 5.49 22.53
C ARG A 33 -8.71 4.59 23.73
N ILE A 34 -9.56 3.57 23.60
CA ILE A 34 -9.87 2.62 24.66
C ILE A 34 -8.60 1.88 25.10
N LEU A 35 -7.81 1.38 24.18
CA LEU A 35 -6.57 0.67 24.47
C LEU A 35 -5.54 1.59 25.16
N SER A 36 -5.41 2.84 24.70
CA SER A 36 -4.52 3.82 25.35
C SER A 36 -4.95 4.12 26.78
N GLU A 37 -6.25 4.31 27.04
CA GLU A 37 -6.79 4.51 28.40
C GLU A 37 -6.64 3.25 29.28
N ALA A 38 -6.63 2.07 28.67
CA ALA A 38 -6.35 0.81 29.37
C ALA A 38 -4.86 0.62 29.70
N GLY A 39 -3.98 1.54 29.27
CA GLY A 39 -2.55 1.54 29.60
C GLY A 39 -1.63 0.87 28.59
N PHE A 40 -2.10 0.57 27.38
CA PHE A 40 -1.25 0.09 26.30
C PHE A 40 -0.55 1.27 25.60
N ASP A 41 0.63 0.99 25.04
CA ASP A 41 1.35 1.92 24.15
C ASP A 41 0.90 1.69 22.70
N VAL A 42 -0.04 2.52 22.23
CA VAL A 42 -0.76 2.32 20.96
C VAL A 42 -0.22 3.21 19.86
N THR A 43 0.23 2.61 18.77
CA THR A 43 0.57 3.30 17.51
C THR A 43 -0.54 3.07 16.49
N ARG A 44 -1.05 4.17 15.91
CA ARG A 44 -2.04 4.18 14.83
C ARG A 44 -1.31 4.20 13.49
N GLU A 45 -1.54 3.21 12.66
CA GLU A 45 -0.87 3.12 11.35
C GLU A 45 -1.86 3.15 10.19
N TYR A 46 -1.53 3.93 9.19
CA TYR A 46 -2.16 3.92 7.88
C TYR A 46 -1.20 3.27 6.88
N TYR A 47 -1.62 2.20 6.23
CA TYR A 47 -0.84 1.56 5.15
C TYR A 47 -1.21 2.19 3.81
N VAL A 48 -0.21 2.75 3.14
CA VAL A 48 -0.34 3.40 1.84
C VAL A 48 0.04 2.41 0.75
N ASN A 49 -0.94 1.95 0.00
CA ASN A 49 -0.72 1.10 -1.18
C ASN A 49 -0.28 1.98 -2.37
N ASP A 50 1.00 2.31 -2.42
CA ASP A 50 1.62 3.20 -3.41
C ASP A 50 2.60 2.47 -4.35
N ALA A 51 2.39 1.17 -4.56
CA ALA A 51 3.15 0.34 -5.48
C ALA A 51 2.23 -0.39 -6.47
N GLY A 52 2.82 -0.85 -7.57
CA GLY A 52 2.14 -1.66 -8.57
C GLY A 52 1.42 -0.88 -9.67
N ASN A 53 0.75 -1.63 -10.57
CA ASN A 53 0.23 -1.13 -11.84
C ASN A 53 -0.82 0.00 -11.70
N GLN A 54 -1.57 0.06 -10.60
CA GLN A 54 -2.56 1.13 -10.39
C GLN A 54 -1.89 2.49 -10.25
N ILE A 55 -0.75 2.54 -9.59
CA ILE A 55 0.03 3.77 -9.40
C ILE A 55 0.72 4.17 -10.71
N ASP A 56 1.20 3.21 -11.50
CA ASP A 56 1.70 3.48 -12.85
C ASP A 56 0.61 4.12 -13.73
N MET A 57 -0.60 3.55 -13.74
CA MET A 57 -1.73 4.11 -14.48
C MET A 57 -2.14 5.50 -13.97
N LEU A 58 -2.07 5.73 -12.66
CA LEU A 58 -2.34 7.05 -12.08
C LEU A 58 -1.35 8.09 -12.62
N ALA A 59 -0.06 7.79 -12.60
CA ALA A 59 0.99 8.67 -13.11
C ALA A 59 0.82 8.95 -14.61
N GLU A 60 0.53 7.93 -15.41
CA GLU A 60 0.30 8.09 -16.85
C GLU A 60 -0.95 8.90 -17.16
N SER A 61 -2.02 8.75 -16.36
CA SER A 61 -3.21 9.57 -16.49
C SER A 61 -2.92 11.04 -16.20
N MET A 62 -2.15 11.32 -15.15
CA MET A 62 -1.72 12.69 -14.83
C MET A 62 -0.83 13.27 -15.91
N TYR A 63 0.12 12.50 -16.44
CA TYR A 63 0.98 12.94 -17.52
C TYR A 63 0.20 13.23 -18.80
N SER A 64 -0.80 12.42 -19.14
CA SER A 64 -1.70 12.68 -20.26
C SER A 64 -2.40 14.04 -20.09
N ARG A 65 -2.97 14.31 -18.91
CA ARG A 65 -3.61 15.61 -18.61
C ARG A 65 -2.62 16.77 -18.60
N TYR A 66 -1.40 16.55 -18.13
CA TYR A 66 -0.34 17.54 -18.20
C TYR A 66 0.00 17.90 -19.66
N CYS A 67 0.16 16.93 -20.54
CA CYS A 67 0.41 17.15 -21.97
C CYS A 67 -0.74 17.91 -22.62
N GLU A 68 -2.01 17.57 -22.33
CA GLU A 68 -3.18 18.29 -22.83
C GLU A 68 -3.15 19.79 -22.52
N LEU A 69 -2.66 20.18 -21.33
CA LEU A 69 -2.54 21.60 -20.94
C LEU A 69 -1.57 22.41 -21.81
N PHE A 70 -0.73 21.73 -22.59
CA PHE A 70 0.20 22.35 -23.54
C PHE A 70 -0.19 22.08 -25.00
N GLY A 71 -1.33 21.43 -25.24
CA GLY A 71 -1.76 21.06 -26.59
C GLY A 71 -0.94 19.92 -27.21
N VAL A 72 -0.23 19.14 -26.40
CA VAL A 72 0.53 17.96 -26.83
C VAL A 72 -0.35 16.73 -26.62
N GLU A 73 -0.47 15.90 -27.66
CA GLU A 73 -1.23 14.65 -27.60
C GLU A 73 -0.40 13.56 -26.92
N TYR A 74 -0.91 13.01 -25.82
CA TYR A 74 -0.42 11.81 -25.18
C TYR A 74 -1.61 10.93 -24.81
N PRO A 75 -1.69 9.66 -25.25
CA PRO A 75 -2.86 8.83 -25.06
C PRO A 75 -3.13 8.56 -23.58
N LEU A 76 -4.38 8.75 -23.16
CA LEU A 76 -4.80 8.30 -21.84
C LEU A 76 -4.84 6.77 -21.82
N PRO A 77 -4.29 6.10 -20.77
CA PRO A 77 -4.39 4.65 -20.65
C PRO A 77 -5.84 4.14 -20.73
N GLU A 78 -6.06 2.97 -21.33
CA GLU A 78 -7.41 2.40 -21.53
C GLU A 78 -8.21 2.30 -20.21
N ASN A 79 -7.53 1.97 -19.09
CA ASN A 79 -8.10 1.93 -17.74
C ASN A 79 -7.63 3.12 -16.88
N GLY A 80 -7.31 4.25 -17.51
CA GLY A 80 -6.80 5.44 -16.85
C GLY A 80 -7.84 6.16 -16.00
N TYR A 81 -7.35 7.03 -15.15
CA TYR A 81 -8.18 7.84 -14.25
C TYR A 81 -8.68 9.11 -14.96
N HIS A 82 -10.00 9.33 -14.91
CA HIS A 82 -10.66 10.45 -15.57
C HIS A 82 -11.13 11.55 -14.60
N ALA A 83 -10.95 11.35 -13.31
CA ALA A 83 -11.48 12.24 -12.29
C ALA A 83 -10.85 13.66 -12.36
N GLN A 84 -11.61 14.67 -11.92
CA GLN A 84 -11.21 16.08 -12.01
C GLN A 84 -9.94 16.37 -11.19
N ASP A 85 -9.74 15.70 -10.12
CA ASP A 85 -8.55 15.85 -9.27
C ASP A 85 -7.24 15.52 -10.00
N ILE A 86 -7.25 14.57 -10.94
CA ILE A 86 -6.09 14.26 -11.81
C ILE A 86 -5.71 15.49 -12.65
N VAL A 87 -6.73 16.23 -13.13
CA VAL A 87 -6.50 17.48 -13.87
C VAL A 87 -5.91 18.56 -12.96
N GLU A 88 -6.32 18.63 -11.70
CA GLU A 88 -5.79 19.60 -10.74
C GLU A 88 -4.32 19.30 -10.40
N VAL A 89 -3.94 18.02 -10.28
CA VAL A 89 -2.51 17.64 -10.16
C VAL A 89 -1.72 18.12 -11.38
N ALA A 90 -2.20 17.81 -12.58
CA ALA A 90 -1.52 18.20 -13.81
C ALA A 90 -1.34 19.73 -13.91
N LYS A 91 -2.35 20.51 -13.50
CA LYS A 91 -2.24 21.97 -13.42
C LYS A 91 -1.18 22.43 -12.42
N LYS A 92 -1.16 21.84 -11.23
CA LYS A 92 -0.17 22.13 -10.19
C LYS A 92 1.25 21.83 -10.68
N ILE A 93 1.47 20.68 -11.34
CA ILE A 93 2.76 20.34 -11.93
C ILE A 93 3.15 21.36 -13.01
N LYS A 94 2.19 21.76 -13.88
CA LYS A 94 2.43 22.82 -14.87
C LYS A 94 2.84 24.15 -14.23
N GLU A 95 2.19 24.55 -13.13
CA GLU A 95 2.52 25.77 -12.41
C GLU A 95 3.92 25.72 -11.78
N LEU A 96 4.33 24.57 -11.25
CA LEU A 96 5.62 24.39 -10.59
C LEU A 96 6.78 24.23 -11.57
N ASP A 97 6.59 23.38 -12.58
CA ASP A 97 7.68 22.91 -13.46
C ASP A 97 7.61 23.44 -14.89
N GLY A 98 6.54 24.16 -15.27
CA GLY A 98 6.35 24.64 -16.64
C GLY A 98 6.25 23.47 -17.63
N ASP A 99 7.02 23.54 -18.72
CA ASP A 99 7.09 22.56 -19.80
C ASP A 99 8.19 21.49 -19.64
N LYS A 100 8.83 21.45 -18.49
CA LYS A 100 10.02 20.61 -18.18
C LYS A 100 9.86 19.15 -18.57
N TRP A 101 8.65 18.58 -18.43
CA TRP A 101 8.38 17.15 -18.62
C TRP A 101 7.85 16.81 -20.02
N LEU A 102 7.65 17.82 -20.90
CA LEU A 102 7.21 17.56 -22.28
C LEU A 102 8.32 16.89 -23.09
N ASN A 103 7.91 15.96 -23.97
CA ASN A 103 8.81 15.24 -24.88
C ASN A 103 9.97 14.50 -24.18
N LYS A 104 9.75 14.11 -22.92
CA LYS A 104 10.68 13.29 -22.16
C LYS A 104 10.32 11.81 -22.27
N ASP A 105 11.33 10.94 -22.15
CA ASP A 105 11.09 9.52 -22.05
C ASP A 105 10.35 9.17 -20.75
N ARG A 106 9.52 8.12 -20.79
CA ARG A 106 8.73 7.69 -19.62
C ARG A 106 9.57 7.53 -18.36
N SER A 107 10.77 6.99 -18.48
CA SER A 107 11.68 6.80 -17.34
C SER A 107 12.14 8.08 -16.66
N GLU A 108 12.03 9.24 -17.32
CA GLU A 108 12.46 10.52 -16.76
C GLU A 108 11.38 11.20 -15.92
N TRP A 109 10.08 10.95 -16.22
CA TRP A 109 8.97 11.64 -15.57
C TRP A 109 8.08 10.74 -14.69
N VAL A 110 8.05 9.41 -14.93
CA VAL A 110 7.05 8.53 -14.30
C VAL A 110 7.12 8.53 -12.78
N GLU A 111 8.32 8.49 -12.21
CA GLU A 111 8.46 8.47 -10.73
C GLU A 111 8.03 9.80 -10.12
N TYR A 112 8.37 10.92 -10.76
CA TYR A 112 7.95 12.24 -10.31
C TYR A 112 6.41 12.38 -10.31
N PHE A 113 5.73 11.95 -11.39
CA PHE A 113 4.28 12.00 -11.46
C PHE A 113 3.61 11.02 -10.49
N LYS A 114 4.24 9.88 -10.18
CA LYS A 114 3.79 9.01 -9.10
C LYS A 114 3.82 9.74 -7.75
N ASP A 115 4.96 10.32 -7.42
CA ASP A 115 5.18 10.99 -6.14
C ASP A 115 4.20 12.15 -5.95
N GLU A 116 4.09 13.04 -6.91
CA GLU A 116 3.17 14.18 -6.85
C GLU A 116 1.69 13.74 -6.77
N GLY A 117 1.32 12.72 -7.54
CA GLY A 117 -0.04 12.19 -7.51
C GLY A 117 -0.41 11.53 -6.19
N ILE A 118 0.48 10.70 -5.67
CA ILE A 118 0.27 10.02 -4.39
C ILE A 118 0.18 11.06 -3.27
N GLU A 119 1.13 11.99 -3.18
CA GLU A 119 1.14 13.01 -2.12
C GLU A 119 -0.11 13.88 -2.16
N MET A 120 -0.57 14.28 -3.34
CA MET A 120 -1.79 15.07 -3.43
C MET A 120 -3.03 14.29 -2.98
N LYS A 121 -3.13 13.01 -3.33
CA LYS A 121 -4.21 12.14 -2.86
C LYS A 121 -4.14 11.92 -1.35
N LEU A 122 -2.95 11.69 -0.82
CA LEU A 122 -2.74 11.53 0.62
C LEU A 122 -3.07 12.82 1.38
N ASP A 123 -2.74 13.99 0.83
CA ASP A 123 -3.10 15.28 1.43
C ASP A 123 -4.63 15.46 1.52
N ALA A 124 -5.37 15.04 0.49
CA ALA A 124 -6.83 15.04 0.53
C ALA A 124 -7.35 14.09 1.61
N ILE A 125 -6.83 12.85 1.66
CA ILE A 125 -7.17 11.85 2.68
C ILE A 125 -6.85 12.36 4.08
N ARG A 126 -5.67 12.96 4.30
CA ARG A 126 -5.28 13.54 5.60
C ARG A 126 -6.25 14.64 6.04
N LYS A 127 -6.63 15.54 5.13
CA LYS A 127 -7.59 16.62 5.40
C LYS A 127 -8.97 16.08 5.78
N ASP A 128 -9.47 15.07 5.09
CA ASP A 128 -10.75 14.43 5.40
C ASP A 128 -10.70 13.74 6.77
N LEU A 129 -9.62 13.04 7.08
CA LEU A 129 -9.41 12.40 8.37
C LEU A 129 -9.28 13.43 9.50
N ASP A 130 -8.60 14.55 9.28
CA ASP A 130 -8.49 15.65 10.24
C ASP A 130 -9.85 16.28 10.53
N LEU A 131 -10.68 16.51 9.52
CA LEU A 131 -12.07 16.96 9.68
C LEU A 131 -12.88 15.97 10.53
N PHE A 132 -12.60 14.69 10.36
CA PHE A 132 -13.22 13.60 11.12
C PHE A 132 -12.58 13.39 12.51
N ARG A 133 -11.51 14.14 12.83
CA ARG A 133 -10.70 14.07 14.07
C ARG A 133 -10.03 12.70 14.28
N VAL A 134 -9.64 12.07 13.21
CA VAL A 134 -8.88 10.80 13.20
C VAL A 134 -7.48 11.09 12.74
N HIS A 135 -6.47 10.76 13.57
CA HIS A 135 -5.08 11.01 13.30
C HIS A 135 -4.28 9.71 13.34
N PHE A 136 -3.25 9.63 12.51
CA PHE A 136 -2.34 8.50 12.44
C PHE A 136 -0.93 8.91 12.88
N ASP A 137 -0.28 8.03 13.64
CA ASP A 137 1.09 8.23 14.13
C ASP A 137 2.12 7.79 13.07
N SER A 138 1.73 6.86 12.20
CA SER A 138 2.56 6.26 11.15
C SER A 138 1.82 6.15 9.82
N TRP A 139 2.50 6.53 8.74
CA TRP A 139 2.06 6.33 7.35
C TRP A 139 3.07 5.42 6.68
N MET A 140 2.73 4.12 6.55
CA MET A 140 3.63 3.10 6.01
C MET A 140 3.41 2.95 4.51
N HIS A 141 4.43 3.24 3.71
CA HIS A 141 4.37 3.18 2.26
C HIS A 141 4.78 1.79 1.73
N GLU A 142 3.96 1.16 0.90
CA GLU A 142 4.26 -0.15 0.31
C GLU A 142 5.55 -0.12 -0.52
N ARG A 143 5.81 0.98 -1.26
CA ARG A 143 7.04 1.16 -2.05
C ARG A 143 8.33 1.01 -1.24
N PHE A 144 8.29 1.21 0.08
CA PHE A 144 9.42 0.96 0.98
C PHE A 144 9.95 -0.48 0.87
N PHE A 145 9.08 -1.46 0.67
CA PHE A 145 9.49 -2.86 0.56
C PHE A 145 10.13 -3.20 -0.77
N TYR A 146 9.97 -2.34 -1.79
CA TYR A 146 10.56 -2.52 -3.12
C TYR A 146 11.88 -1.76 -3.30
N GLN A 147 12.31 -0.96 -2.31
CA GLN A 147 13.61 -0.30 -2.33
C GLN A 147 14.77 -1.32 -2.38
N ASP A 148 15.92 -0.91 -2.88
CA ASP A 148 17.15 -1.72 -2.95
C ASP A 148 16.91 -3.08 -3.64
N ASN A 149 16.22 -3.08 -4.78
CA ASN A 149 15.81 -4.29 -5.51
C ASN A 149 14.95 -5.23 -4.66
N ALA A 150 14.03 -4.69 -3.90
CA ALA A 150 13.15 -5.43 -2.98
C ALA A 150 13.94 -6.26 -1.94
N ALA A 151 15.00 -5.70 -1.39
CA ALA A 151 15.89 -6.42 -0.47
C ALA A 151 15.14 -7.02 0.73
N ARG A 152 14.19 -6.26 1.32
CA ARG A 152 13.37 -6.75 2.45
C ARG A 152 12.47 -7.90 2.07
N ILE A 153 11.81 -7.83 0.93
CA ILE A 153 10.99 -8.91 0.39
C ILE A 153 11.84 -10.15 0.13
N ASN A 154 13.00 -9.98 -0.48
CA ASN A 154 13.92 -11.08 -0.76
C ASN A 154 14.44 -11.72 0.54
N GLN A 155 14.73 -10.93 1.57
CA GLN A 155 15.11 -11.44 2.89
C GLN A 155 14.00 -12.30 3.52
N CYS A 156 12.74 -11.86 3.45
CA CYS A 156 11.59 -12.65 3.91
C CYS A 156 11.48 -13.98 3.14
N ILE A 157 11.61 -13.95 1.82
CA ILE A 157 11.58 -15.17 0.99
C ILE A 157 12.69 -16.13 1.41
N GLU A 158 13.91 -15.63 1.60
CA GLU A 158 15.04 -16.47 2.01
C GLU A 158 14.84 -17.04 3.43
N SER A 159 14.27 -16.29 4.36
CA SER A 159 13.89 -16.81 5.68
C SER A 159 12.89 -17.94 5.58
N LEU A 160 11.84 -17.79 4.77
CA LEU A 160 10.85 -18.84 4.54
C LEU A 160 11.48 -20.10 3.90
N LYS A 161 12.43 -19.93 2.98
CA LYS A 161 13.17 -21.05 2.37
C LYS A 161 14.03 -21.79 3.41
N GLN A 162 14.80 -21.04 4.20
CA GLN A 162 15.66 -21.62 5.24
C GLN A 162 14.87 -22.42 6.28
N ASN A 163 13.65 -21.98 6.59
CA ASN A 163 12.75 -22.69 7.49
C ASN A 163 11.99 -23.85 6.82
N GLY A 164 12.26 -24.15 5.54
CA GLY A 164 11.62 -25.25 4.80
C GLY A 164 10.13 -25.04 4.57
N LEU A 165 9.70 -23.80 4.48
CA LEU A 165 8.30 -23.38 4.32
C LEU A 165 7.93 -23.06 2.87
N THR A 166 8.86 -23.25 1.94
CA THR A 166 8.62 -23.01 0.51
C THR A 166 8.99 -24.21 -0.35
N TYR A 167 8.46 -24.25 -1.55
CA TYR A 167 8.86 -25.19 -2.61
C TYR A 167 8.65 -24.57 -3.99
N GLU A 168 9.32 -25.13 -4.99
CA GLU A 168 9.15 -24.73 -6.39
C GLU A 168 8.20 -25.73 -7.09
N LYS A 169 7.24 -25.19 -7.85
CA LYS A 169 6.32 -25.96 -8.69
C LYS A 169 5.94 -25.13 -9.91
N ASP A 170 6.02 -25.75 -11.09
CA ASP A 170 5.66 -25.14 -12.38
C ASP A 170 6.38 -23.79 -12.65
N GLY A 171 7.65 -23.66 -12.19
CA GLY A 171 8.45 -22.46 -12.30
C GLY A 171 8.05 -21.33 -11.34
N ALA A 172 7.09 -21.55 -10.45
CA ALA A 172 6.66 -20.60 -9.44
C ALA A 172 7.16 -21.02 -8.05
N LEU A 173 7.40 -20.03 -7.17
CA LEU A 173 7.74 -20.26 -5.76
C LEU A 173 6.46 -20.24 -4.92
N TRP A 174 6.24 -21.31 -4.16
CA TRP A 174 5.06 -21.53 -3.34
C TRP A 174 5.40 -21.50 -1.84
N PHE A 175 4.51 -20.94 -1.05
CA PHE A 175 4.50 -21.01 0.42
C PHE A 175 3.59 -22.16 0.88
N GLN A 176 4.10 -23.00 1.77
CA GLN A 176 3.36 -24.14 2.33
C GLN A 176 2.36 -23.70 3.40
N SER A 177 1.44 -22.81 3.03
CA SER A 177 0.46 -22.25 3.94
C SER A 177 -0.52 -23.28 4.51
N THR A 178 -0.70 -24.42 3.84
CA THR A 178 -1.50 -25.55 4.36
C THR A 178 -0.95 -26.12 5.68
N LYS A 179 0.38 -26.00 5.94
CA LYS A 179 0.97 -26.38 7.23
C LYS A 179 0.43 -25.58 8.41
N PHE A 180 -0.09 -24.39 8.13
CA PHE A 180 -0.61 -23.45 9.12
C PHE A 180 -2.16 -23.36 9.10
N GLY A 181 -2.84 -24.26 8.38
CA GLY A 181 -4.30 -24.34 8.36
C GLY A 181 -5.00 -23.59 7.23
N ASP A 182 -4.25 -23.16 6.20
CA ASP A 182 -4.85 -22.65 4.96
C ASP A 182 -5.50 -23.80 4.16
N ASP A 183 -6.43 -23.46 3.27
CA ASP A 183 -7.11 -24.43 2.40
C ASP A 183 -6.23 -24.91 1.23
N LYS A 184 -5.22 -24.12 0.86
CA LYS A 184 -4.25 -24.44 -0.20
C LYS A 184 -2.97 -23.63 -0.02
N ASP A 185 -1.86 -24.15 -0.57
CA ASP A 185 -0.61 -23.40 -0.61
C ASP A 185 -0.73 -22.17 -1.51
N ARG A 186 0.05 -21.14 -1.19
CA ARG A 186 0.00 -19.84 -1.86
C ARG A 186 1.26 -19.55 -2.67
N VAL A 187 1.08 -18.92 -3.83
CA VAL A 187 2.19 -18.48 -4.66
C VAL A 187 2.78 -17.19 -4.09
N LEU A 188 4.09 -17.19 -3.83
CA LEU A 188 4.87 -16.00 -3.48
C LEU A 188 5.37 -15.28 -4.73
N LYS A 189 5.96 -16.05 -5.66
CA LYS A 189 6.53 -15.53 -6.89
C LYS A 189 6.05 -16.38 -8.07
N LYS A 190 5.47 -15.73 -9.08
CA LYS A 190 4.98 -16.38 -10.29
C LYS A 190 6.12 -16.89 -11.16
N ASN A 191 5.83 -17.80 -12.07
CA ASN A 191 6.78 -18.28 -13.10
C ASN A 191 7.31 -17.17 -14.03
N THR A 192 6.58 -16.06 -14.13
CA THR A 192 7.04 -14.84 -14.82
C THR A 192 8.08 -14.03 -14.05
N GLY A 193 8.41 -14.43 -12.82
CA GLY A 193 9.28 -13.68 -11.91
C GLY A 193 8.59 -12.59 -11.10
N LEU A 194 7.31 -12.32 -11.36
CA LEU A 194 6.54 -11.30 -10.63
C LEU A 194 6.10 -11.81 -9.24
N LEU A 195 6.21 -10.95 -8.26
CA LEU A 195 5.69 -11.20 -6.90
C LEU A 195 4.15 -11.17 -6.90
N THR A 196 3.56 -11.93 -5.98
CA THR A 196 2.13 -11.80 -5.68
C THR A 196 1.92 -10.79 -4.56
N TYR A 197 0.69 -10.33 -4.34
CA TYR A 197 0.35 -9.40 -3.24
C TYR A 197 0.65 -9.98 -1.85
N LEU A 198 0.66 -11.29 -1.70
CA LEU A 198 0.99 -11.95 -0.43
C LEU A 198 2.42 -11.65 0.02
N THR A 199 3.37 -11.53 -0.89
CA THR A 199 4.78 -11.43 -0.55
C THR A 199 5.15 -10.08 0.11
N PRO A 200 4.76 -8.91 -0.42
CA PRO A 200 4.95 -7.64 0.29
C PRO A 200 4.13 -7.57 1.58
N ASP A 201 2.98 -8.23 1.67
CA ASP A 201 2.17 -8.28 2.89
C ASP A 201 2.88 -9.05 4.02
N ILE A 202 3.50 -10.19 3.71
CA ILE A 202 4.38 -10.90 4.66
C ILE A 202 5.52 -9.99 5.13
N ALA A 203 6.22 -9.32 4.20
CA ALA A 203 7.32 -8.43 4.53
C ALA A 203 6.88 -7.26 5.44
N ASN A 204 5.68 -6.71 5.19
CA ASN A 204 5.10 -5.68 6.04
C ASN A 204 4.85 -6.16 7.48
N HIS A 205 4.27 -7.34 7.64
CA HIS A 205 4.00 -7.88 8.98
C HIS A 205 5.29 -8.23 9.74
N VAL A 206 6.28 -8.83 9.06
CA VAL A 206 7.61 -9.06 9.65
C VAL A 206 8.24 -7.73 10.09
N TYR A 207 8.16 -6.71 9.24
CA TYR A 207 8.70 -5.39 9.57
C TYR A 207 7.99 -4.73 10.76
N LYS A 208 6.67 -4.91 10.91
CA LYS A 208 5.94 -4.43 12.09
C LYS A 208 6.48 -5.06 13.38
N PHE A 209 6.75 -6.36 13.40
CA PHE A 209 7.37 -7.02 14.56
C PHE A 209 8.83 -6.56 14.78
N GLU A 210 9.62 -6.37 13.72
CA GLU A 210 10.96 -5.82 13.81
C GLU A 210 11.00 -4.41 14.45
N ARG A 211 9.94 -3.61 14.28
CA ARG A 211 9.75 -2.32 14.94
C ARG A 211 9.46 -2.44 16.44
N GLY A 212 9.32 -3.65 16.95
CA GLY A 212 9.17 -3.96 18.37
C GLY A 212 7.75 -3.83 18.91
N TYR A 213 6.73 -4.05 18.08
CA TYR A 213 5.36 -4.19 18.54
C TYR A 213 5.09 -5.60 19.03
N ASP A 214 4.44 -5.72 20.19
CA ASP A 214 4.09 -6.99 20.81
C ASP A 214 2.83 -7.59 20.20
N THR A 215 1.88 -6.73 19.79
CA THR A 215 0.60 -7.14 19.20
C THR A 215 0.26 -6.26 17.99
N LEU A 216 -0.20 -6.89 16.91
CA LEU A 216 -0.68 -6.22 15.70
C LEU A 216 -2.20 -6.39 15.58
N ILE A 217 -2.92 -5.31 15.35
CA ILE A 217 -4.36 -5.31 15.12
C ILE A 217 -4.64 -4.68 13.77
N ASN A 218 -5.24 -5.44 12.85
CA ASN A 218 -5.65 -4.95 11.53
C ASN A 218 -7.19 -4.88 11.47
N LEU A 219 -7.75 -3.70 11.18
CA LEU A 219 -9.18 -3.53 10.95
C LEU A 219 -9.47 -3.48 9.46
N TRP A 220 -10.10 -4.51 8.97
CA TRP A 220 -10.44 -4.66 7.56
C TRP A 220 -11.94 -4.58 7.30
N GLY A 221 -12.31 -4.13 6.11
CA GLY A 221 -13.66 -4.29 5.58
C GLY A 221 -14.02 -5.76 5.35
N ALA A 222 -15.30 -6.06 5.28
CA ALA A 222 -15.80 -7.42 5.09
C ALA A 222 -15.36 -8.04 3.73
N ASP A 223 -15.04 -7.21 2.75
CA ASP A 223 -14.46 -7.58 1.46
C ASP A 223 -13.06 -8.21 1.56
N HIS A 224 -12.33 -7.94 2.65
CA HIS A 224 -11.03 -8.54 2.96
C HIS A 224 -11.10 -9.84 3.79
N HIS A 225 -12.29 -10.39 4.03
CA HIS A 225 -12.47 -11.60 4.86
C HIS A 225 -11.59 -12.79 4.41
N SER A 226 -11.39 -12.96 3.12
CA SER A 226 -10.54 -14.03 2.57
C SER A 226 -9.05 -13.89 2.93
N TYR A 227 -8.60 -12.70 3.28
CA TYR A 227 -7.21 -12.43 3.65
C TYR A 227 -6.90 -12.73 5.12
N VAL A 228 -7.92 -12.82 5.99
CA VAL A 228 -7.73 -13.07 7.44
C VAL A 228 -6.90 -14.30 7.69
N LYS A 229 -7.28 -15.43 7.04
CA LYS A 229 -6.53 -16.69 7.20
C LYS A 229 -5.08 -16.54 6.76
N SER A 230 -4.84 -15.94 5.58
CA SER A 230 -3.49 -15.76 5.06
C SER A 230 -2.63 -14.89 5.98
N CYS A 231 -3.19 -13.79 6.52
CA CYS A 231 -2.49 -12.92 7.46
C CYS A 231 -2.09 -13.64 8.75
N LEU A 232 -2.99 -14.43 9.33
CA LEU A 232 -2.70 -15.19 10.55
C LEU A 232 -1.63 -16.27 10.34
N LEU A 233 -1.48 -16.80 9.12
CA LEU A 233 -0.55 -17.89 8.81
C LEU A 233 0.93 -17.49 8.93
N TYR A 234 1.26 -16.24 8.61
CA TYR A 234 2.65 -15.75 8.67
C TYR A 234 2.91 -14.83 9.87
N THR A 235 1.90 -14.63 10.71
CA THR A 235 2.02 -13.89 11.98
C THR A 235 1.95 -14.80 13.21
N SER A 236 1.52 -16.07 13.07
CA SER A 236 1.54 -17.05 14.12
C SER A 236 2.87 -17.83 14.08
N ASP A 237 3.71 -17.62 15.10
CA ASP A 237 4.96 -18.36 15.33
C ASP A 237 6.12 -18.08 14.33
N ALA A 238 6.23 -16.85 13.85
CA ALA A 238 7.42 -16.44 13.10
C ALA A 238 8.54 -15.96 14.00
#